data_9eede61bd3dec6d3f8dc3c17cd0e44d7
#
_entry.id   9eede61bd3dec6d3f8dc3c17cd0e44d7
#
_cell.length_a   1.000
_cell.length_b   1.000
_cell.length_c   1.000
_cell.angle_alpha   90.00
_cell.angle_beta   90.00
_cell.angle_gamma   90.00
#
_symmetry.space_group_name_H-M   'P 1'
#
loop_
_entity.id
_entity.type
_entity.pdbx_description
1 polymer ?
#
loop_
_entity_poly.entity_id
_entity_poly.type
_entity_poly.pdbx_seq_one_letter_code
_entity_poly.pdbx_strand_id
1 'polypeptide(L)'
;MDKKGDEPQTVSLLDESIEAQRLLDNILLQKNNWQLIENNHGKKDVEVEESGAKVQINQRELAVGVPSGTSLAGACDWLQTKAEQAGLVYISGKPAKYKKWDAYKAEIGIKVKAGAGSKSFVTDTVIFFHNSNLTKQDKDVKDLPEQKAEEEQQGTVRQFRGKVAIVIDDCGYDMAPVRKLLNTGLPFSYAILPYKQYSSDVLEMVKAKGRVPMLHLPMEPIDRSAMSEGAATIRTDLSAAEKLSLTRRALNSLPGVMGVNNHQGSKATADKDTMRVVLQEMRRQKLFFVDSRTNSASVARNMAQQLGVSTARNDIFLDNSSDVQAIRQQIYKAFAMAERNGSVIAICHARPNTAKCWEKYAAEFKRTGITFVPVTELLY
;
A
#
# COMPACT_ATOMS: atom_id res chain seq x y z
N MET A 1 35.43 -11.21 41.27
CA MET A 1 34.92 -11.81 40.01
C MET A 1 33.44 -11.45 39.92
N ASP A 2 33.18 -10.26 39.34
CA ASP A 2 31.83 -9.77 39.18
C ASP A 2 31.19 -10.46 37.98
N LYS A 3 30.15 -11.24 38.26
CA LYS A 3 29.24 -11.75 37.21
C LYS A 3 28.46 -10.54 36.68
N LYS A 4 28.86 -9.97 35.53
CA LYS A 4 27.96 -9.16 34.70
C LYS A 4 26.81 -10.08 34.32
N GLY A 5 25.62 -9.81 34.88
CA GLY A 5 24.39 -10.43 34.42
C GLY A 5 24.14 -9.97 32.97
N ASP A 6 23.99 -10.95 32.07
CA ASP A 6 23.50 -10.67 30.71
C ASP A 6 22.14 -9.95 30.81
N GLU A 7 22.08 -8.71 30.38
CA GLU A 7 20.80 -8.01 30.21
C GLU A 7 19.98 -8.80 29.18
N PRO A 8 18.70 -9.03 29.43
CA PRO A 8 17.85 -9.77 28.48
C PRO A 8 17.82 -9.05 27.13
N GLN A 9 18.20 -9.77 26.08
CA GLN A 9 18.28 -9.27 24.72
C GLN A 9 16.90 -8.80 24.24
N THR A 10 16.73 -7.51 23.99
CA THR A 10 15.48 -6.95 23.47
C THR A 10 15.44 -7.13 21.95
N VAL A 11 14.45 -7.83 21.44
CA VAL A 11 14.19 -7.99 20.01
C VAL A 11 13.11 -6.98 19.59
N SER A 12 13.40 -6.15 18.58
CA SER A 12 12.42 -5.21 18.04
C SER A 12 11.67 -5.82 16.86
N LEU A 13 10.35 -5.89 16.96
CA LEU A 13 9.41 -6.25 15.88
C LEU A 13 8.50 -5.08 15.52
N LEU A 14 8.99 -3.86 15.71
CA LEU A 14 8.19 -2.65 15.44
C LEU A 14 7.84 -2.53 13.96
N ASP A 15 8.79 -2.80 13.06
CA ASP A 15 8.56 -2.70 11.62
C ASP A 15 7.61 -3.78 11.14
N GLU A 16 7.76 -5.02 11.61
CA GLU A 16 6.87 -6.13 11.28
C GLU A 16 5.46 -5.88 11.81
N SER A 17 5.32 -5.29 12.99
CA SER A 17 4.00 -4.96 13.55
C SER A 17 3.32 -3.82 12.80
N ILE A 18 4.05 -2.79 12.40
CA ILE A 18 3.53 -1.71 11.56
C ILE A 18 3.11 -2.27 10.19
N GLU A 19 3.88 -3.22 9.65
CA GLU A 19 3.54 -3.91 8.41
C GLU A 19 2.22 -4.66 8.53
N ALA A 20 2.07 -5.46 9.59
CA ALA A 20 0.83 -6.19 9.85
C ALA A 20 -0.38 -5.25 9.94
N GLN A 21 -0.22 -4.12 10.62
CA GLN A 21 -1.26 -3.11 10.76
C GLN A 21 -1.69 -2.52 9.41
N ARG A 22 -0.75 -2.28 8.50
CA ARG A 22 -1.05 -1.79 7.14
C ARG A 22 -1.75 -2.84 6.28
N LEU A 23 -1.34 -4.12 6.40
CA LEU A 23 -2.04 -5.22 5.73
C LEU A 23 -3.49 -5.32 6.19
N LEU A 24 -3.71 -5.22 7.49
CA LEU A 24 -5.04 -5.25 8.08
C LEU A 24 -5.89 -4.06 7.61
N ASP A 25 -5.32 -2.85 7.52
CA ASP A 25 -6.03 -1.68 6.98
C ASP A 25 -6.51 -1.95 5.56
N ASN A 26 -5.66 -2.50 4.69
CA ASN A 26 -6.04 -2.84 3.32
C ASN A 26 -7.15 -3.91 3.25
N ILE A 27 -7.15 -4.85 4.20
CA ILE A 27 -8.22 -5.85 4.32
C ILE A 27 -9.54 -5.17 4.72
N LEU A 28 -9.55 -4.41 5.80
CA LEU A 28 -10.76 -3.74 6.30
C LEU A 28 -11.35 -2.77 5.26
N LEU A 29 -10.49 -2.11 4.48
CA LEU A 29 -10.88 -1.22 3.39
C LEU A 29 -11.59 -1.91 2.22
N GLN A 30 -11.58 -3.25 2.11
CA GLN A 30 -12.37 -3.98 1.12
C GLN A 30 -13.88 -3.92 1.41
N LYS A 31 -14.26 -3.58 2.64
CA LYS A 31 -15.67 -3.44 3.05
C LYS A 31 -16.09 -1.97 3.04
N ASN A 32 -16.73 -1.55 1.95
CA ASN A 32 -17.12 -0.15 1.74
C ASN A 32 -18.15 0.37 2.75
N ASN A 33 -18.96 -0.53 3.31
CA ASN A 33 -20.01 -0.22 4.28
C ASN A 33 -19.58 -0.42 5.75
N TRP A 34 -18.31 -0.69 6.01
CA TRP A 34 -17.75 -0.73 7.37
C TRP A 34 -17.04 0.58 7.68
N GLN A 35 -17.13 1.02 8.92
CA GLN A 35 -16.56 2.29 9.35
C GLN A 35 -15.62 2.09 10.52
N LEU A 36 -14.36 2.50 10.36
CA LEU A 36 -13.43 2.61 11.48
C LEU A 36 -13.87 3.80 12.37
N ILE A 37 -14.16 3.54 13.63
CA ILE A 37 -14.66 4.52 14.60
C ILE A 37 -13.56 4.99 15.53
N GLU A 38 -12.77 4.05 16.06
CA GLU A 38 -11.67 4.32 16.98
C GLU A 38 -10.42 3.59 16.52
N ASN A 39 -9.27 4.20 16.77
CA ASN A 39 -7.97 3.64 16.44
C ASN A 39 -6.97 4.08 17.51
N ASN A 40 -6.78 3.26 18.52
CA ASN A 40 -5.83 3.47 19.60
C ASN A 40 -4.58 2.63 19.32
N HIS A 41 -3.41 3.21 19.41
CA HIS A 41 -2.16 2.50 19.16
C HIS A 41 -1.06 2.91 20.15
N GLY A 42 -0.12 2.01 20.35
CA GLY A 42 1.03 2.25 21.22
C GLY A 42 2.08 1.16 21.12
N LYS A 43 3.28 1.48 21.55
CA LYS A 43 4.35 0.51 21.71
C LYS A 43 4.10 -0.32 22.97
N LYS A 44 4.40 -1.61 22.87
CA LYS A 44 4.30 -2.54 24.01
C LYS A 44 5.50 -3.49 24.03
N ASP A 45 6.04 -3.67 25.20
CA ASP A 45 7.04 -4.72 25.47
C ASP A 45 6.33 -5.99 25.89
N VAL A 46 6.56 -7.08 25.17
CA VAL A 46 6.00 -8.40 25.45
C VAL A 46 7.12 -9.32 25.91
N GLU A 47 6.99 -9.88 27.08
CA GLU A 47 7.97 -10.82 27.63
C GLU A 47 7.76 -12.22 27.03
N VAL A 48 8.82 -12.87 26.61
CA VAL A 48 8.79 -14.25 26.09
C VAL A 48 9.09 -15.20 27.23
N GLU A 49 8.03 -15.85 27.75
CA GLU A 49 8.08 -16.68 28.98
C GLU A 49 9.20 -17.73 29.01
N GLU A 50 9.61 -18.28 27.85
CA GLU A 50 10.61 -19.35 27.78
C GLU A 50 12.06 -18.84 27.81
N SER A 51 12.32 -17.59 27.48
CA SER A 51 13.69 -17.04 27.36
C SER A 51 13.94 -15.80 28.21
N GLY A 52 12.91 -15.23 28.83
CA GLY A 52 13.01 -13.93 29.51
C GLY A 52 13.31 -12.74 28.55
N ALA A 53 13.41 -13.00 27.26
CA ALA A 53 13.69 -11.95 26.27
C ALA A 53 12.48 -11.01 26.14
N LYS A 54 12.76 -9.71 26.02
CA LYS A 54 11.72 -8.71 25.74
C LYS A 54 11.58 -8.51 24.25
N VAL A 55 10.33 -8.52 23.76
CA VAL A 55 10.00 -8.24 22.37
C VAL A 55 9.20 -6.95 22.32
N GLN A 56 9.72 -5.96 21.60
CA GLN A 56 9.04 -4.69 21.41
C GLN A 56 8.18 -4.73 20.14
N ILE A 57 6.87 -4.50 20.28
CA ILE A 57 5.89 -4.51 19.20
C ILE A 57 5.06 -3.24 19.22
N ASN A 58 4.48 -2.87 18.08
CA ASN A 58 3.43 -1.88 18.00
C ASN A 58 2.06 -2.59 18.07
N GLN A 59 1.24 -2.26 19.06
CA GLN A 59 -0.11 -2.80 19.21
C GLN A 59 -1.15 -1.74 18.90
N ARG A 60 -2.26 -2.19 18.29
CA ARG A 60 -3.37 -1.32 17.92
C ARG A 60 -4.71 -1.95 18.27
N GLU A 61 -5.65 -1.12 18.72
CA GLU A 61 -7.04 -1.49 18.88
C GLU A 61 -7.92 -0.68 17.95
N LEU A 62 -8.73 -1.37 17.15
CA LEU A 62 -9.63 -0.79 16.16
C LEU A 62 -11.07 -1.09 16.51
N ALA A 63 -11.92 -0.07 16.64
CA ALA A 63 -13.36 -0.24 16.74
C ALA A 63 -14.00 -0.02 15.35
N VAL A 64 -14.63 -1.07 14.83
CA VAL A 64 -15.20 -1.12 13.47
C VAL A 64 -16.72 -1.24 13.55
N GLY A 65 -17.40 -0.18 13.16
CA GLY A 65 -18.85 -0.18 13.01
C GLY A 65 -19.26 -0.94 11.73
N VAL A 66 -20.17 -1.89 11.87
CA VAL A 66 -20.75 -2.64 10.75
C VAL A 66 -22.27 -2.40 10.67
N PRO A 67 -22.91 -2.55 9.49
CA PRO A 67 -24.35 -2.44 9.34
C PRO A 67 -25.11 -3.40 10.24
N SER A 68 -26.29 -3.03 10.71
CA SER A 68 -27.11 -3.84 11.64
C SER A 68 -27.49 -5.22 11.13
N GLY A 69 -27.51 -5.43 9.80
CA GLY A 69 -27.77 -6.73 9.18
C GLY A 69 -26.53 -7.64 9.05
N THR A 70 -25.35 -7.17 9.46
CA THR A 70 -24.09 -7.95 9.38
C THR A 70 -23.95 -8.83 10.63
N SER A 71 -23.72 -10.14 10.45
CA SER A 71 -23.33 -10.99 11.58
C SER A 71 -21.97 -10.55 12.13
N LEU A 72 -21.88 -10.24 13.41
CA LEU A 72 -20.60 -9.85 14.04
C LEU A 72 -19.59 -11.00 14.03
N ALA A 73 -20.05 -12.23 14.29
CA ALA A 73 -19.21 -13.43 14.14
C ALA A 73 -18.77 -13.62 12.69
N GLY A 74 -19.72 -13.51 11.72
CA GLY A 74 -19.40 -13.60 10.30
C GLY A 74 -18.43 -12.50 9.80
N ALA A 75 -18.43 -11.32 10.42
CA ALA A 75 -17.43 -10.29 10.14
C ALA A 75 -16.02 -10.74 10.60
N CYS A 76 -15.93 -11.40 11.75
CA CYS A 76 -14.67 -12.00 12.22
C CYS A 76 -14.20 -13.16 11.35
N ASP A 77 -15.10 -14.07 10.91
CA ASP A 77 -14.75 -15.19 10.04
C ASP A 77 -14.23 -14.70 8.68
N TRP A 78 -14.87 -13.65 8.15
CA TRP A 78 -14.38 -12.99 6.95
C TRP A 78 -13.00 -12.38 7.18
N LEU A 79 -12.79 -11.68 8.31
CA LEU A 79 -11.50 -11.09 8.66
C LEU A 79 -10.42 -12.17 8.82
N GLN A 80 -10.72 -13.28 9.50
CA GLN A 80 -9.82 -14.42 9.63
C GLN A 80 -9.35 -14.89 8.25
N THR A 81 -10.30 -15.22 7.36
CA THR A 81 -9.98 -15.70 6.01
C THR A 81 -9.06 -14.72 5.26
N LYS A 82 -9.36 -13.41 5.33
CA LYS A 82 -8.59 -12.39 4.62
C LYS A 82 -7.23 -12.13 5.25
N ALA A 83 -7.13 -12.17 6.57
CA ALA A 83 -5.87 -12.01 7.29
C ALA A 83 -4.91 -13.16 6.98
N GLU A 84 -5.39 -14.41 7.02
CA GLU A 84 -4.60 -15.60 6.68
C GLU A 84 -4.13 -15.60 5.22
N GLN A 85 -4.99 -15.19 4.28
CA GLN A 85 -4.63 -15.00 2.86
C GLN A 85 -3.54 -13.92 2.65
N ALA A 86 -3.49 -12.93 3.54
CA ALA A 86 -2.48 -11.87 3.52
C ALA A 86 -1.19 -12.23 4.29
N GLY A 87 -1.08 -13.44 4.85
CA GLY A 87 0.07 -13.89 5.62
C GLY A 87 0.08 -13.40 7.09
N LEU A 88 -1.02 -12.83 7.57
CA LEU A 88 -1.23 -12.53 8.98
C LEU A 88 -1.72 -13.76 9.74
N VAL A 89 -1.58 -13.75 11.06
CA VAL A 89 -2.09 -14.81 11.93
C VAL A 89 -3.36 -14.34 12.61
N TYR A 90 -4.44 -15.11 12.44
CA TYR A 90 -5.62 -14.98 13.30
C TYR A 90 -5.38 -15.73 14.60
N ILE A 91 -5.38 -15.01 15.72
CA ILE A 91 -5.01 -15.55 17.03
C ILE A 91 -6.24 -15.95 17.83
N SER A 92 -7.25 -15.10 17.86
CA SER A 92 -8.49 -15.40 18.58
C SER A 92 -9.68 -14.60 18.05
N GLY A 93 -10.90 -15.14 18.24
CA GLY A 93 -12.14 -14.42 18.03
C GLY A 93 -13.17 -14.83 19.08
N LYS A 94 -13.82 -13.84 19.72
CA LYS A 94 -14.78 -14.10 20.80
C LYS A 94 -15.79 -12.96 20.96
N PRO A 95 -17.02 -13.28 21.47
CA PRO A 95 -17.95 -12.25 21.91
C PRO A 95 -17.32 -11.27 22.89
N ALA A 96 -17.67 -10.02 22.77
CA ALA A 96 -17.14 -8.93 23.58
C ALA A 96 -18.21 -7.83 23.81
N LYS A 97 -17.82 -6.78 24.51
CA LYS A 97 -18.58 -5.53 24.59
C LYS A 97 -17.74 -4.39 24.06
N TYR A 98 -18.37 -3.47 23.34
CA TYR A 98 -17.80 -2.18 22.96
C TYR A 98 -18.70 -1.07 23.52
N LYS A 99 -18.19 -0.34 24.52
CA LYS A 99 -19.03 0.58 25.30
C LYS A 99 -20.25 -0.17 25.86
N LYS A 100 -21.46 0.22 25.46
CA LYS A 100 -22.73 -0.41 25.90
C LYS A 100 -23.30 -1.44 24.91
N TRP A 101 -22.65 -1.64 23.76
CA TRP A 101 -23.14 -2.51 22.68
C TRP A 101 -22.51 -3.90 22.73
N ASP A 102 -23.26 -4.89 22.26
CA ASP A 102 -22.72 -6.19 21.94
C ASP A 102 -21.74 -6.06 20.77
N ALA A 103 -20.64 -6.76 20.89
CA ALA A 103 -19.53 -6.70 19.95
C ALA A 103 -18.91 -8.08 19.74
N TYR A 104 -18.02 -8.19 18.79
CA TYR A 104 -17.17 -9.36 18.59
C TYR A 104 -15.73 -8.90 18.40
N LYS A 105 -14.82 -9.48 19.17
CA LYS A 105 -13.41 -9.10 19.18
C LYS A 105 -12.58 -10.15 18.45
N ALA A 106 -11.73 -9.71 17.52
CA ALA A 106 -10.72 -10.53 16.87
C ALA A 106 -9.32 -10.03 17.22
N GLU A 107 -8.38 -10.94 17.43
CA GLU A 107 -6.97 -10.65 17.62
C GLU A 107 -6.18 -11.17 16.42
N ILE A 108 -5.47 -10.24 15.76
CA ILE A 108 -4.67 -10.47 14.56
C ILE A 108 -3.21 -10.18 14.90
N GLY A 109 -2.29 -10.89 14.29
CA GLY A 109 -0.88 -10.69 14.58
C GLY A 109 0.07 -11.25 13.54
N ILE A 110 1.32 -11.33 13.95
CA ILE A 110 2.43 -11.86 13.17
C ILE A 110 2.98 -13.13 13.80
N LYS A 111 3.55 -14.00 12.98
CA LYS A 111 4.24 -15.21 13.40
C LYS A 111 5.73 -15.08 13.14
N VAL A 112 6.52 -15.20 14.18
CA VAL A 112 7.97 -15.03 14.13
C VAL A 112 8.66 -16.35 14.50
N LYS A 113 9.70 -16.72 13.77
CA LYS A 113 10.52 -17.88 14.12
C LYS A 113 11.32 -17.57 15.39
N ALA A 114 11.23 -18.43 16.38
CA ALA A 114 11.97 -18.37 17.64
C ALA A 114 12.62 -19.73 17.91
N GLY A 115 13.93 -19.82 17.71
CA GLY A 115 14.66 -21.09 17.84
C GLY A 115 14.14 -22.18 16.90
N ALA A 116 13.82 -23.38 17.44
CA ALA A 116 13.24 -24.50 16.70
C ALA A 116 11.73 -24.37 16.42
N GLY A 117 11.07 -23.37 16.99
CA GLY A 117 9.61 -23.13 16.89
C GLY A 117 9.23 -21.81 16.26
N SER A 118 7.97 -21.45 16.44
CA SER A 118 7.45 -20.13 16.04
C SER A 118 6.47 -19.61 17.09
N LYS A 119 6.48 -18.31 17.34
CA LYS A 119 5.58 -17.63 18.29
C LYS A 119 4.76 -16.57 17.58
N SER A 120 3.50 -16.42 17.99
CA SER A 120 2.60 -15.40 17.45
C SER A 120 2.49 -14.22 18.41
N PHE A 121 2.50 -13.00 17.85
CA PHE A 121 2.38 -11.76 18.60
C PHE A 121 1.18 -10.98 18.09
N VAL A 122 0.29 -10.55 19.00
CA VAL A 122 -0.87 -9.71 18.64
C VAL A 122 -0.37 -8.33 18.25
N THR A 123 -0.69 -7.90 17.04
CA THR A 123 -0.43 -6.54 16.55
C THR A 123 -1.69 -5.70 16.53
N ASP A 124 -2.84 -6.34 16.33
CA ASP A 124 -4.14 -5.67 16.23
C ASP A 124 -5.22 -6.40 17.01
N THR A 125 -6.03 -5.63 17.68
CA THR A 125 -7.32 -6.04 18.24
C THR A 125 -8.42 -5.33 17.45
N VAL A 126 -9.29 -6.07 16.77
CA VAL A 126 -10.41 -5.53 15.98
C VAL A 126 -11.71 -5.83 16.70
N ILE A 127 -12.49 -4.80 17.00
CA ILE A 127 -13.77 -4.92 17.70
C ILE A 127 -14.89 -4.52 16.75
N PHE A 128 -15.66 -5.49 16.28
CA PHE A 128 -16.83 -5.28 15.45
C PHE A 128 -18.07 -5.04 16.29
N PHE A 129 -18.81 -3.99 15.97
CA PHE A 129 -20.09 -3.68 16.63
C PHE A 129 -21.08 -3.09 15.63
N HIS A 130 -22.39 -3.19 15.91
CA HIS A 130 -23.40 -2.61 15.03
C HIS A 130 -23.45 -1.08 15.17
N ASN A 131 -23.28 -0.37 14.04
CA ASN A 131 -23.48 1.06 13.97
C ASN A 131 -24.79 1.37 13.23
N SER A 132 -25.85 1.73 13.99
CA SER A 132 -27.18 2.01 13.45
C SER A 132 -27.23 3.17 12.44
N ASN A 133 -26.22 4.05 12.44
CA ASN A 133 -26.14 5.14 11.48
C ASN A 133 -25.73 4.69 10.06
N LEU A 134 -25.16 3.49 9.93
CA LEU A 134 -24.75 2.93 8.63
C LEU A 134 -25.94 2.40 7.81
N THR A 135 -27.01 1.96 8.45
CA THR A 135 -28.23 1.47 7.78
C THR A 135 -29.01 2.56 7.04
N LYS A 136 -28.81 3.81 7.38
CA LYS A 136 -29.47 4.95 6.69
C LYS A 136 -28.78 5.34 5.38
N GLN A 137 -27.51 4.97 5.19
CA GLN A 137 -26.76 5.30 3.97
C GLN A 137 -26.96 4.28 2.85
N ASP A 138 -27.25 3.01 3.16
CA ASP A 138 -27.45 1.96 2.16
C ASP A 138 -28.80 2.04 1.42
N LYS A 139 -29.79 2.78 1.93
CA LYS A 139 -31.09 2.92 1.26
C LYS A 139 -31.12 4.00 0.18
N ASP A 140 -30.16 4.95 0.21
CA ASP A 140 -30.13 6.08 -0.72
C ASP A 140 -29.27 5.85 -1.98
N VAL A 141 -28.69 4.65 -2.13
CA VAL A 141 -27.77 4.35 -3.25
C VAL A 141 -28.48 3.64 -4.42
N LYS A 142 -29.72 3.20 -4.28
CA LYS A 142 -30.42 2.43 -5.34
C LYS A 142 -31.29 3.23 -6.31
N ASP A 143 -31.63 4.47 -6.00
CA ASP A 143 -32.47 5.28 -6.89
C ASP A 143 -32.02 6.76 -6.84
N LEU A 144 -30.96 7.10 -7.54
CA LEU A 144 -30.71 8.49 -7.94
C LEU A 144 -31.00 8.60 -9.45
N PRO A 145 -32.04 9.35 -9.84
CA PRO A 145 -32.28 9.67 -11.23
C PRO A 145 -31.10 10.51 -11.78
N GLU A 146 -30.81 10.32 -13.06
CA GLU A 146 -29.93 11.22 -13.81
C GLU A 146 -30.42 12.67 -13.63
N GLN A 147 -29.82 13.38 -12.70
CA GLN A 147 -30.04 14.81 -12.59
C GLN A 147 -28.95 15.55 -13.35
N LYS A 148 -29.45 16.33 -14.28
CA LYS A 148 -28.80 17.37 -15.08
C LYS A 148 -27.79 18.16 -14.24
N ALA A 149 -26.70 18.53 -14.89
CA ALA A 149 -25.76 19.52 -14.42
C ALA A 149 -26.52 20.82 -14.08
N GLU A 150 -26.68 21.08 -12.78
CA GLU A 150 -27.06 22.38 -12.26
C GLU A 150 -26.39 22.62 -10.91
N GLU A 151 -25.64 23.70 -10.86
CA GLU A 151 -25.27 24.59 -9.76
C GLU A 151 -24.55 24.03 -8.53
N GLU A 152 -23.34 24.55 -8.38
CA GLU A 152 -22.48 24.53 -7.21
C GLU A 152 -23.23 24.90 -5.92
N GLN A 153 -23.63 23.91 -5.14
CA GLN A 153 -23.78 24.14 -3.71
C GLN A 153 -22.42 23.84 -3.04
N GLN A 154 -21.84 24.87 -2.46
CA GLN A 154 -20.64 24.82 -1.62
C GLN A 154 -20.90 23.95 -0.37
N GLY A 155 -20.92 22.64 -0.54
CA GLY A 155 -20.84 21.67 0.55
C GLY A 155 -19.43 21.72 1.12
N THR A 156 -19.30 21.85 2.44
CA THR A 156 -18.02 21.81 3.15
C THR A 156 -17.31 20.50 2.84
N VAL A 157 -16.22 20.56 2.06
CA VAL A 157 -15.36 19.42 1.76
C VAL A 157 -14.70 18.98 3.08
N ARG A 158 -14.80 17.68 3.41
CA ARG A 158 -14.14 17.12 4.59
C ARG A 158 -12.65 17.44 4.56
N GLN A 159 -12.14 18.01 5.63
CA GLN A 159 -10.73 18.34 5.80
C GLN A 159 -9.94 17.13 6.32
N PHE A 160 -8.77 16.91 5.76
CA PHE A 160 -7.81 15.90 6.16
C PHE A 160 -6.46 16.57 6.44
N ARG A 161 -5.55 15.83 7.08
CA ARG A 161 -4.16 16.24 7.30
C ARG A 161 -3.22 15.12 6.83
N GLY A 162 -1.99 15.49 6.51
CA GLY A 162 -0.96 14.53 6.09
C GLY A 162 -0.52 14.70 4.65
N LYS A 163 0.49 13.92 4.27
CA LYS A 163 1.11 13.94 2.93
C LYS A 163 0.64 12.73 2.12
N VAL A 164 0.34 12.95 0.84
CA VAL A 164 -0.01 11.88 -0.09
C VAL A 164 0.86 11.97 -1.33
N ALA A 165 1.62 10.91 -1.62
CA ALA A 165 2.33 10.75 -2.88
C ALA A 165 1.57 9.75 -3.77
N ILE A 166 1.34 10.14 -5.02
CA ILE A 166 0.70 9.28 -6.02
C ILE A 166 1.74 8.87 -7.06
N VAL A 167 1.84 7.56 -7.29
CA VAL A 167 2.62 6.98 -8.38
C VAL A 167 1.65 6.48 -9.45
N ILE A 168 1.90 6.90 -10.70
CA ILE A 168 1.11 6.49 -11.86
C ILE A 168 1.88 5.40 -12.59
N ASP A 169 1.43 4.16 -12.49
CA ASP A 169 2.03 3.00 -13.14
C ASP A 169 1.51 2.80 -14.57
N ASP A 170 2.13 1.87 -15.30
CA ASP A 170 1.80 1.46 -16.68
C ASP A 170 1.86 2.60 -17.72
N CYS A 171 2.63 3.65 -17.47
CA CYS A 171 2.84 4.70 -18.46
C CYS A 171 3.65 4.16 -19.66
N GLY A 172 3.29 4.60 -20.88
CA GLY A 172 4.00 4.22 -22.11
C GLY A 172 3.14 3.47 -23.13
N TYR A 173 1.99 2.92 -22.73
CA TYR A 173 1.03 2.31 -23.68
C TYR A 173 0.18 3.36 -24.42
N ASP A 174 -0.27 4.38 -23.70
CA ASP A 174 -1.11 5.45 -24.21
C ASP A 174 -0.72 6.79 -23.58
N MET A 175 -0.64 7.83 -24.40
CA MET A 175 -0.32 9.19 -23.94
C MET A 175 -1.53 9.95 -23.40
N ALA A 176 -2.74 9.62 -23.84
CA ALA A 176 -3.92 10.40 -23.50
C ALA A 176 -4.24 10.42 -21.98
N PRO A 177 -4.24 9.28 -21.26
CA PRO A 177 -4.40 9.28 -19.81
C PRO A 177 -3.28 10.04 -19.09
N VAL A 178 -2.04 9.90 -19.55
CA VAL A 178 -0.88 10.58 -18.94
C VAL A 178 -1.00 12.10 -19.08
N ARG A 179 -1.38 12.60 -20.26
CA ARG A 179 -1.62 14.04 -20.50
C ARG A 179 -2.69 14.59 -19.55
N LYS A 180 -3.80 13.89 -19.39
CA LYS A 180 -4.87 14.29 -18.46
C LYS A 180 -4.39 14.37 -17.02
N LEU A 181 -3.63 13.37 -16.56
CA LEU A 181 -3.05 13.32 -15.22
C LEU A 181 -2.04 14.46 -14.99
N LEU A 182 -1.18 14.75 -15.97
CA LEU A 182 -0.23 15.88 -15.93
C LEU A 182 -0.96 17.23 -15.86
N ASN A 183 -2.07 17.38 -16.57
CA ASN A 183 -2.85 18.61 -16.60
C ASN A 183 -3.60 18.90 -15.30
N THR A 184 -3.74 17.95 -14.37
CA THR A 184 -4.26 18.20 -13.02
C THR A 184 -3.39 19.17 -12.23
N GLY A 185 -2.11 19.30 -12.60
CA GLY A 185 -1.10 20.09 -11.90
C GLY A 185 -0.66 19.49 -10.57
N LEU A 186 -1.16 18.29 -10.19
CA LEU A 186 -0.74 17.58 -8.97
C LEU A 186 0.68 16.98 -9.14
N PRO A 187 1.47 16.89 -8.06
CA PRO A 187 2.87 16.47 -8.12
C PRO A 187 3.03 14.94 -8.19
N PHE A 188 2.30 14.29 -9.11
CA PHE A 188 2.39 12.85 -9.31
C PHE A 188 3.78 12.42 -9.78
N SER A 189 4.17 11.20 -9.43
CA SER A 189 5.34 10.50 -9.97
C SER A 189 4.87 9.50 -11.02
N TYR A 190 5.61 9.32 -12.10
CA TYR A 190 5.18 8.54 -13.26
C TYR A 190 6.13 7.38 -13.53
N ALA A 191 5.66 6.17 -13.38
CA ALA A 191 6.40 4.95 -13.63
C ALA A 191 6.12 4.45 -15.06
N ILE A 192 7.16 4.46 -15.87
CA ILE A 192 7.10 4.27 -17.32
C ILE A 192 7.65 2.89 -17.66
N LEU A 193 6.83 2.08 -18.33
CA LEU A 193 7.26 0.80 -18.88
C LEU A 193 8.33 1.02 -19.95
N PRO A 194 9.41 0.21 -19.96
CA PRO A 194 10.39 0.25 -21.03
C PRO A 194 9.81 -0.36 -22.31
N TYR A 195 10.33 0.06 -23.47
CA TYR A 195 10.06 -0.53 -24.79
C TYR A 195 8.61 -0.47 -25.27
N LYS A 196 7.76 0.37 -24.69
CA LYS A 196 6.43 0.63 -25.21
C LYS A 196 6.47 1.73 -26.26
N GLN A 197 5.44 1.77 -27.10
CA GLN A 197 5.34 2.71 -28.22
C GLN A 197 5.59 4.16 -27.81
N TYR A 198 5.09 4.57 -26.65
CA TYR A 198 5.16 5.96 -26.18
C TYR A 198 6.08 6.14 -24.96
N SER A 199 6.94 5.17 -24.63
CA SER A 199 7.79 5.25 -23.43
C SER A 199 8.67 6.50 -23.42
N SER A 200 9.35 6.79 -24.53
CA SER A 200 10.23 7.96 -24.67
C SER A 200 9.43 9.27 -24.68
N ASP A 201 8.32 9.32 -25.39
CA ASP A 201 7.47 10.53 -25.46
C ASP A 201 6.89 10.88 -24.08
N VAL A 202 6.44 9.88 -23.34
CA VAL A 202 5.96 10.04 -21.98
C VAL A 202 7.07 10.52 -21.05
N LEU A 203 8.28 9.94 -21.15
CA LEU A 203 9.42 10.38 -20.36
C LEU A 203 9.71 11.87 -20.57
N GLU A 204 9.79 12.32 -21.80
CA GLU A 204 10.06 13.72 -22.12
C GLU A 204 8.91 14.64 -21.67
N MET A 205 7.66 14.20 -21.79
CA MET A 205 6.50 14.95 -21.33
C MET A 205 6.50 15.11 -19.80
N VAL A 206 6.83 14.06 -19.05
CA VAL A 206 6.92 14.07 -17.58
C VAL A 206 8.05 14.99 -17.12
N LYS A 207 9.22 14.90 -17.75
CA LYS A 207 10.37 15.78 -17.49
C LYS A 207 10.07 17.25 -17.78
N ALA A 208 9.46 17.53 -18.92
CA ALA A 208 9.08 18.90 -19.32
C ALA A 208 8.09 19.56 -18.34
N LYS A 209 7.30 18.78 -17.61
CA LYS A 209 6.39 19.24 -16.56
C LYS A 209 7.03 19.28 -15.16
N GLY A 210 8.33 19.00 -15.05
CA GLY A 210 9.04 18.96 -13.77
C GLY A 210 8.49 17.88 -12.80
N ARG A 211 7.97 16.78 -13.35
CA ARG A 211 7.48 15.64 -12.55
C ARG A 211 8.57 14.59 -12.40
N VAL A 212 8.39 13.68 -11.43
CA VAL A 212 9.34 12.61 -11.14
C VAL A 212 9.13 11.44 -12.11
N PRO A 213 10.03 11.19 -13.08
CA PRO A 213 9.97 10.00 -13.93
C PRO A 213 10.63 8.82 -13.23
N MET A 214 9.99 7.66 -13.32
CA MET A 214 10.47 6.39 -12.78
C MET A 214 10.46 5.33 -13.88
N LEU A 215 11.36 4.35 -13.81
CA LEU A 215 11.26 3.15 -14.62
C LEU A 215 10.29 2.18 -13.94
N HIS A 216 9.25 1.75 -14.65
CA HIS A 216 8.36 0.67 -14.25
C HIS A 216 8.97 -0.66 -14.73
N LEU A 217 9.79 -1.30 -13.88
CA LEU A 217 10.64 -2.41 -14.24
C LEU A 217 9.86 -3.73 -14.29
N PRO A 218 9.77 -4.40 -15.45
CA PRO A 218 9.09 -5.68 -15.57
C PRO A 218 9.76 -6.78 -14.75
N MET A 219 9.02 -7.40 -13.83
CA MET A 219 9.51 -8.43 -12.91
C MET A 219 8.54 -9.61 -12.85
N GLU A 220 9.05 -10.81 -12.60
CA GLU A 220 8.31 -12.07 -12.66
C GLU A 220 7.15 -12.11 -11.63
N PRO A 221 5.88 -12.32 -12.09
CA PRO A 221 4.76 -12.63 -11.20
C PRO A 221 4.78 -14.09 -10.76
N ILE A 222 4.03 -14.43 -9.69
CA ILE A 222 3.84 -15.82 -9.26
C ILE A 222 3.17 -16.63 -10.37
N ASP A 223 2.11 -16.09 -10.95
CA ASP A 223 1.48 -16.68 -12.13
C ASP A 223 2.21 -16.25 -13.39
N ARG A 224 3.02 -17.13 -13.94
CA ARG A 224 3.78 -16.87 -15.18
C ARG A 224 2.89 -16.61 -16.41
N SER A 225 1.66 -17.12 -16.43
CA SER A 225 0.74 -16.87 -17.54
C SER A 225 0.30 -15.40 -17.59
N ALA A 226 0.37 -14.69 -16.47
CA ALA A 226 0.09 -13.26 -16.39
C ALA A 226 1.23 -12.35 -16.86
N MET A 227 2.41 -12.90 -17.21
CA MET A 227 3.59 -12.13 -17.65
C MET A 227 3.28 -11.34 -18.92
N SER A 228 3.19 -10.01 -18.82
CA SER A 228 2.82 -9.13 -19.95
C SER A 228 4.01 -8.67 -20.80
N GLU A 229 5.24 -8.67 -20.23
CA GLU A 229 6.42 -8.03 -20.84
C GLU A 229 7.42 -9.05 -21.44
N GLY A 230 7.07 -10.32 -21.49
CA GLY A 230 7.82 -11.39 -22.16
C GLY A 230 9.31 -11.40 -21.81
N ALA A 231 10.17 -11.32 -22.82
CA ALA A 231 11.63 -11.37 -22.67
C ALA A 231 12.24 -10.16 -21.92
N ALA A 232 11.50 -9.07 -21.74
CA ALA A 232 11.96 -7.92 -20.96
C ALA A 232 11.80 -8.13 -19.43
N THR A 233 11.09 -9.18 -19.02
CA THR A 233 10.78 -9.46 -17.61
C THR A 233 11.99 -10.06 -16.89
N ILE A 234 12.34 -9.50 -15.74
CA ILE A 234 13.37 -10.06 -14.84
C ILE A 234 12.77 -11.26 -14.11
N ARG A 235 13.23 -12.46 -14.47
CA ARG A 235 12.77 -13.71 -13.87
C ARG A 235 13.75 -14.23 -12.82
N THR A 236 13.23 -14.95 -11.86
CA THR A 236 14.01 -15.52 -10.74
C THR A 236 14.97 -16.63 -11.20
N ASP A 237 14.63 -17.35 -12.28
CA ASP A 237 15.42 -18.43 -12.86
C ASP A 237 16.60 -17.98 -13.75
N LEU A 238 16.72 -16.69 -14.04
CA LEU A 238 17.85 -16.13 -14.77
C LEU A 238 19.11 -16.06 -13.90
N SER A 239 20.27 -16.13 -14.54
CA SER A 239 21.55 -15.85 -13.88
C SER A 239 21.64 -14.39 -13.39
N ALA A 240 22.50 -14.11 -12.44
CA ALA A 240 22.74 -12.75 -11.95
C ALA A 240 23.20 -11.80 -13.09
N ALA A 241 24.00 -12.30 -14.02
CA ALA A 241 24.47 -11.53 -15.18
C ALA A 241 23.31 -11.16 -16.13
N GLU A 242 22.39 -12.08 -16.39
CA GLU A 242 21.21 -11.82 -17.22
C GLU A 242 20.26 -10.83 -16.56
N LYS A 243 19.96 -11.01 -15.26
CA LYS A 243 19.16 -10.07 -14.47
C LYS A 243 19.74 -8.65 -14.52
N LEU A 244 21.06 -8.54 -14.32
CA LEU A 244 21.76 -7.26 -14.38
C LEU A 244 21.71 -6.65 -15.78
N SER A 245 21.91 -7.46 -16.83
CA SER A 245 21.83 -7.03 -18.22
C SER A 245 20.43 -6.50 -18.57
N LEU A 246 19.37 -7.22 -18.18
CA LEU A 246 17.98 -6.77 -18.36
C LEU A 246 17.70 -5.46 -17.64
N THR A 247 18.11 -5.35 -16.36
CA THR A 247 17.95 -4.13 -15.57
C THR A 247 18.62 -2.94 -16.25
N ARG A 248 19.87 -3.08 -16.69
CA ARG A 248 20.61 -2.02 -17.37
C ARG A 248 20.01 -1.62 -18.71
N ARG A 249 19.57 -2.60 -19.50
CA ARG A 249 18.90 -2.30 -20.77
C ARG A 249 17.60 -1.53 -20.58
N ALA A 250 16.81 -1.90 -19.57
CA ALA A 250 15.59 -1.17 -19.23
C ALA A 250 15.89 0.28 -18.81
N LEU A 251 16.89 0.50 -17.94
CA LEU A 251 17.32 1.83 -17.52
C LEU A 251 17.84 2.67 -18.69
N ASN A 252 18.66 2.06 -19.58
CA ASN A 252 19.22 2.75 -20.73
C ASN A 252 18.15 3.16 -21.76
N SER A 253 17.00 2.47 -21.80
CA SER A 253 15.89 2.83 -22.69
C SER A 253 15.11 4.06 -22.22
N LEU A 254 15.28 4.46 -20.95
CA LEU A 254 14.59 5.61 -20.33
C LEU A 254 15.61 6.50 -19.59
N PRO A 255 16.49 7.22 -20.30
CA PRO A 255 17.57 7.98 -19.67
C PRO A 255 17.01 9.16 -18.87
N GLY A 256 17.52 9.30 -17.63
CA GLY A 256 17.14 10.37 -16.73
C GLY A 256 15.92 10.06 -15.83
N VAL A 257 15.49 8.81 -15.71
CA VAL A 257 14.61 8.39 -14.62
C VAL A 257 15.33 8.57 -13.28
N MET A 258 14.56 8.94 -12.25
CA MET A 258 15.09 9.22 -10.92
C MET A 258 15.00 8.02 -9.99
N GLY A 259 14.16 7.05 -10.30
CA GLY A 259 13.93 5.86 -9.51
C GLY A 259 13.27 4.75 -10.30
N VAL A 260 12.98 3.67 -9.60
CA VAL A 260 12.41 2.44 -10.17
C VAL A 260 11.29 1.94 -9.26
N ASN A 261 10.24 1.36 -9.84
CA ASN A 261 9.33 0.47 -9.13
C ASN A 261 9.08 -0.80 -9.95
N ASN A 262 8.52 -1.83 -9.33
CA ASN A 262 8.27 -3.09 -10.02
C ASN A 262 6.91 -3.08 -10.73
N HIS A 263 6.93 -3.41 -12.04
CA HIS A 263 5.74 -3.86 -12.77
C HIS A 263 5.53 -5.34 -12.49
N GLN A 264 4.31 -5.72 -12.04
CA GLN A 264 4.06 -7.07 -11.54
C GLN A 264 5.05 -7.46 -10.42
N GLY A 265 5.81 -8.53 -10.59
CA GLY A 265 6.92 -8.87 -9.71
C GLY A 265 6.56 -9.58 -8.42
N SER A 266 5.34 -10.11 -8.28
CA SER A 266 4.90 -10.77 -7.04
C SER A 266 5.78 -11.97 -6.64
N LYS A 267 6.50 -12.61 -7.58
CA LYS A 267 7.50 -13.64 -7.30
C LYS A 267 8.89 -13.04 -7.13
N ALA A 268 9.29 -12.17 -8.08
CA ALA A 268 10.65 -11.65 -8.11
C ALA A 268 10.98 -10.75 -6.91
N THR A 269 10.02 -9.97 -6.39
CA THR A 269 10.23 -9.12 -5.22
C THR A 269 10.33 -9.91 -3.90
N ALA A 270 9.86 -11.16 -3.88
CA ALA A 270 10.05 -12.07 -2.75
C ALA A 270 11.38 -12.88 -2.84
N ASP A 271 12.06 -12.86 -3.99
CA ASP A 271 13.33 -13.56 -4.20
C ASP A 271 14.52 -12.66 -3.86
N LYS A 272 15.26 -13.05 -2.79
CA LYS A 272 16.39 -12.27 -2.27
C LYS A 272 17.50 -12.06 -3.28
N ASP A 273 17.82 -13.07 -4.09
CA ASP A 273 18.94 -13.01 -5.03
C ASP A 273 18.61 -12.11 -6.22
N THR A 274 17.37 -12.17 -6.70
CA THR A 274 16.88 -11.25 -7.73
C THR A 274 16.88 -9.81 -7.24
N MET A 275 16.32 -9.56 -6.05
CA MET A 275 16.28 -8.20 -5.51
C MET A 275 17.65 -7.65 -5.20
N ARG A 276 18.60 -8.48 -4.75
CA ARG A 276 19.99 -8.04 -4.52
C ARG A 276 20.62 -7.51 -5.81
N VAL A 277 20.48 -8.23 -6.91
CA VAL A 277 21.04 -7.81 -8.22
C VAL A 277 20.43 -6.49 -8.69
N VAL A 278 19.11 -6.37 -8.64
CA VAL A 278 18.40 -5.17 -9.06
C VAL A 278 18.78 -3.97 -8.19
N LEU A 279 18.74 -4.12 -6.87
CA LEU A 279 18.98 -3.02 -5.93
C LEU A 279 20.45 -2.58 -5.90
N GLN A 280 21.40 -3.49 -6.09
CA GLN A 280 22.83 -3.11 -6.27
C GLN A 280 23.02 -2.20 -7.49
N GLU A 281 22.31 -2.45 -8.60
CA GLU A 281 22.36 -1.57 -9.75
C GLU A 281 21.68 -0.22 -9.46
N MET A 282 20.55 -0.19 -8.72
CA MET A 282 19.93 1.07 -8.26
C MET A 282 20.92 1.90 -7.42
N ARG A 283 21.59 1.26 -6.46
CA ARG A 283 22.62 1.93 -5.65
C ARG A 283 23.74 2.49 -6.52
N ARG A 284 24.25 1.71 -7.47
CA ARG A 284 25.33 2.13 -8.37
C ARG A 284 24.95 3.38 -9.17
N GLN A 285 23.70 3.45 -9.61
CA GLN A 285 23.17 4.58 -10.39
C GLN A 285 22.56 5.70 -9.53
N LYS A 286 22.58 5.58 -8.21
CA LYS A 286 21.97 6.52 -7.26
C LYS A 286 20.47 6.73 -7.50
N LEU A 287 19.77 5.65 -7.88
CA LEU A 287 18.32 5.64 -8.08
C LEU A 287 17.62 5.15 -6.81
N PHE A 288 16.44 5.70 -6.54
CA PHE A 288 15.58 5.17 -5.48
C PHE A 288 14.74 3.99 -5.99
N PHE A 289 14.21 3.19 -5.05
CA PHE A 289 13.32 2.08 -5.37
C PHE A 289 12.01 2.18 -4.57
N VAL A 290 10.88 2.09 -5.28
CA VAL A 290 9.54 1.98 -4.66
C VAL A 290 9.02 0.56 -4.85
N ASP A 291 8.82 -0.16 -3.76
CA ASP A 291 8.18 -1.47 -3.81
C ASP A 291 6.67 -1.30 -4.07
N SER A 292 6.21 -1.69 -5.25
CA SER A 292 4.77 -1.65 -5.61
C SER A 292 3.93 -2.61 -4.77
N ARG A 293 4.59 -3.51 -4.05
CA ARG A 293 3.98 -4.42 -3.07
C ARG A 293 2.86 -5.28 -3.65
N THR A 294 3.14 -5.91 -4.76
CA THR A 294 2.26 -6.89 -5.41
C THR A 294 2.22 -8.24 -4.69
N ASN A 295 3.08 -8.42 -3.66
CA ASN A 295 3.14 -9.58 -2.79
C ASN A 295 3.51 -9.15 -1.36
N SER A 296 2.81 -9.65 -0.36
CA SER A 296 3.10 -9.41 1.07
C SER A 296 4.45 -9.96 1.53
N ALA A 297 4.95 -11.01 0.86
CA ALA A 297 6.27 -11.60 1.13
C ALA A 297 7.44 -10.85 0.45
N SER A 298 7.20 -9.67 -0.14
CA SER A 298 8.26 -8.87 -0.75
C SER A 298 9.38 -8.55 0.25
N VAL A 299 10.63 -8.78 -0.17
CA VAL A 299 11.84 -8.41 0.59
C VAL A 299 12.47 -7.12 0.08
N ALA A 300 11.87 -6.51 -0.96
CA ALA A 300 12.48 -5.43 -1.72
C ALA A 300 12.82 -4.22 -0.85
N ARG A 301 11.87 -3.71 -0.05
CA ARG A 301 12.09 -2.56 0.82
C ARG A 301 13.20 -2.80 1.84
N ASN A 302 13.12 -3.91 2.59
CA ASN A 302 14.09 -4.21 3.64
C ASN A 302 15.50 -4.37 3.06
N MET A 303 15.62 -5.04 1.91
CA MET A 303 16.89 -5.20 1.24
C MET A 303 17.42 -3.87 0.66
N ALA A 304 16.56 -3.00 0.13
CA ALA A 304 16.94 -1.67 -0.33
C ALA A 304 17.56 -0.86 0.81
N GLN A 305 16.94 -0.85 2.00
CA GLN A 305 17.49 -0.20 3.19
C GLN A 305 18.86 -0.78 3.59
N GLN A 306 19.01 -2.11 3.63
CA GLN A 306 20.28 -2.77 3.94
C GLN A 306 21.39 -2.42 2.93
N LEU A 307 21.03 -2.21 1.68
CA LEU A 307 21.97 -1.83 0.61
C LEU A 307 22.20 -0.31 0.51
N GLY A 308 21.55 0.51 1.34
CA GLY A 308 21.65 1.97 1.29
C GLY A 308 21.02 2.56 0.03
N VAL A 309 19.94 1.96 -0.48
CA VAL A 309 19.09 2.50 -1.54
C VAL A 309 17.92 3.22 -0.90
N SER A 310 17.75 4.51 -1.20
CA SER A 310 16.56 5.25 -0.76
C SER A 310 15.31 4.54 -1.27
N THR A 311 14.36 4.28 -0.40
CA THR A 311 13.25 3.39 -0.74
C THR A 311 11.95 3.81 -0.08
N ALA A 312 10.86 3.38 -0.69
CA ALA A 312 9.52 3.44 -0.12
C ALA A 312 8.71 2.22 -0.59
N ARG A 313 7.46 2.13 -0.17
CA ARG A 313 6.53 1.10 -0.67
C ARG A 313 5.14 1.67 -0.84
N ASN A 314 4.38 0.99 -1.68
CA ASN A 314 2.96 1.23 -1.85
C ASN A 314 2.17 0.88 -0.59
N ASP A 315 1.29 1.76 -0.18
CA ASP A 315 0.35 1.54 0.93
C ASP A 315 -1.03 1.12 0.43
N ILE A 316 -1.47 1.60 -0.74
CA ILE A 316 -2.80 1.31 -1.30
C ILE A 316 -2.84 1.48 -2.82
N PHE A 317 -3.53 0.56 -3.50
CA PHE A 317 -3.91 0.73 -4.91
C PHE A 317 -5.25 1.45 -5.02
N LEU A 318 -5.35 2.45 -5.90
CA LEU A 318 -6.53 3.30 -6.02
C LEU A 318 -7.55 2.82 -7.06
N ASP A 319 -7.13 2.06 -8.06
CA ASP A 319 -7.91 1.72 -9.25
C ASP A 319 -7.97 0.22 -9.56
N ASN A 320 -8.07 -0.62 -8.52
CA ASN A 320 -8.40 -2.03 -8.67
C ASN A 320 -9.78 -2.25 -9.32
N SER A 321 -10.69 -1.29 -9.17
CA SER A 321 -11.93 -1.17 -9.93
C SER A 321 -11.76 -0.09 -11.01
N SER A 322 -12.33 -0.33 -12.20
CA SER A 322 -12.37 0.67 -13.27
C SER A 322 -13.50 1.70 -13.12
N ASP A 323 -14.35 1.58 -12.11
CA ASP A 323 -15.42 2.53 -11.84
C ASP A 323 -14.89 3.83 -11.25
N VAL A 324 -15.27 4.97 -11.84
CA VAL A 324 -14.77 6.31 -11.45
C VAL A 324 -15.14 6.67 -10.01
N GLN A 325 -16.31 6.25 -9.53
CA GLN A 325 -16.73 6.53 -8.15
C GLN A 325 -15.98 5.63 -7.16
N ALA A 326 -15.74 4.36 -7.52
CA ALA A 326 -14.93 3.46 -6.72
C ALA A 326 -13.49 3.99 -6.59
N ILE A 327 -12.90 4.49 -7.68
CA ILE A 327 -11.57 5.14 -7.65
C ILE A 327 -11.59 6.36 -6.72
N ARG A 328 -12.59 7.24 -6.85
CA ARG A 328 -12.74 8.41 -5.97
C ARG A 328 -12.83 8.00 -4.50
N GLN A 329 -13.59 6.96 -4.17
CA GLN A 329 -13.68 6.43 -2.81
C GLN A 329 -12.32 5.92 -2.29
N GLN A 330 -11.55 5.21 -3.13
CA GLN A 330 -10.21 4.74 -2.76
C GLN A 330 -9.24 5.90 -2.51
N ILE A 331 -9.34 7.00 -3.27
CA ILE A 331 -8.56 8.22 -3.03
C ILE A 331 -8.91 8.80 -1.65
N TYR A 332 -10.17 8.90 -1.28
CA TYR A 332 -10.55 9.36 0.06
C TYR A 332 -10.08 8.42 1.19
N LYS A 333 -10.02 7.11 0.93
CA LYS A 333 -9.41 6.17 1.88
C LYS A 333 -7.91 6.44 2.06
N ALA A 334 -7.18 6.72 0.96
CA ALA A 334 -5.78 7.13 1.05
C ALA A 334 -5.62 8.41 1.88
N PHE A 335 -6.52 9.40 1.75
CA PHE A 335 -6.50 10.61 2.58
C PHE A 335 -6.71 10.30 4.07
N ALA A 336 -7.67 9.43 4.39
CA ALA A 336 -7.88 9.00 5.76
C ALA A 336 -6.69 8.21 6.32
N MET A 337 -5.98 7.43 5.48
CA MET A 337 -4.74 6.77 5.88
C MET A 337 -3.62 7.79 6.13
N ALA A 338 -3.47 8.82 5.27
CA ALA A 338 -2.49 9.88 5.46
C ALA A 338 -2.75 10.67 6.75
N GLU A 339 -4.01 10.94 7.08
CA GLU A 339 -4.40 11.60 8.33
C GLU A 339 -3.98 10.80 9.56
N ARG A 340 -4.11 9.46 9.51
CA ARG A 340 -3.71 8.58 10.63
C ARG A 340 -2.21 8.37 10.73
N ASN A 341 -1.53 8.21 9.59
CA ASN A 341 -0.14 7.76 9.53
C ASN A 341 0.86 8.90 9.27
N GLY A 342 0.36 10.14 9.07
CA GLY A 342 1.16 11.30 8.66
C GLY A 342 1.44 11.35 7.17
N SER A 343 1.59 10.19 6.50
CA SER A 343 1.80 10.10 5.06
C SER A 343 1.31 8.78 4.47
N VAL A 344 1.05 8.79 3.14
CA VAL A 344 0.66 7.62 2.35
C VAL A 344 1.30 7.70 0.96
N ILE A 345 1.77 6.56 0.47
CA ILE A 345 2.10 6.36 -0.94
C ILE A 345 1.00 5.50 -1.57
N ALA A 346 0.35 6.01 -2.59
CA ALA A 346 -0.70 5.31 -3.31
C ALA A 346 -0.32 5.13 -4.79
N ILE A 347 -0.66 3.97 -5.35
CA ILE A 347 -0.44 3.65 -6.75
C ILE A 347 -1.77 3.60 -7.49
N CYS A 348 -1.80 4.17 -8.68
CA CYS A 348 -2.83 3.92 -9.69
C CYS A 348 -2.19 3.86 -11.07
N HIS A 349 -2.97 3.46 -12.08
CA HIS A 349 -2.43 3.17 -13.40
C HIS A 349 -2.86 4.24 -14.42
N ALA A 350 -2.07 4.40 -15.48
CA ALA A 350 -2.36 5.31 -16.60
C ALA A 350 -3.53 4.80 -17.46
N ARG A 351 -4.72 4.69 -16.86
CA ARG A 351 -5.94 4.18 -17.50
C ARG A 351 -6.95 5.32 -17.75
N PRO A 352 -7.82 5.18 -18.77
CA PRO A 352 -8.80 6.23 -19.12
C PRO A 352 -9.68 6.66 -17.95
N ASN A 353 -10.24 5.70 -17.18
CA ASN A 353 -11.13 6.02 -16.07
C ASN A 353 -10.39 6.57 -14.83
N THR A 354 -9.17 6.13 -14.59
CA THR A 354 -8.28 6.72 -13.56
C THR A 354 -8.01 8.18 -13.89
N ALA A 355 -7.61 8.45 -15.13
CA ALA A 355 -7.38 9.82 -15.59
C ALA A 355 -8.64 10.69 -15.53
N LYS A 356 -9.81 10.14 -15.93
CA LYS A 356 -11.11 10.78 -15.82
C LYS A 356 -11.47 11.14 -14.38
N CYS A 357 -11.19 10.25 -13.43
CA CYS A 357 -11.45 10.50 -12.01
C CYS A 357 -10.61 11.68 -11.50
N TRP A 358 -9.30 11.66 -11.74
CA TRP A 358 -8.41 12.73 -11.33
C TRP A 358 -8.74 14.06 -12.02
N GLU A 359 -9.01 14.07 -13.33
CA GLU A 359 -9.42 15.25 -14.08
C GLU A 359 -10.69 15.88 -13.50
N LYS A 360 -11.71 15.06 -13.21
CA LYS A 360 -13.00 15.52 -12.69
C LYS A 360 -12.91 16.06 -11.26
N TYR A 361 -12.14 15.40 -10.40
CA TYR A 361 -12.16 15.66 -8.95
C TYR A 361 -10.88 16.31 -8.40
N ALA A 362 -9.87 16.63 -9.23
CA ALA A 362 -8.63 17.24 -8.76
C ALA A 362 -8.84 18.53 -7.96
N ALA A 363 -9.76 19.38 -8.38
CA ALA A 363 -10.09 20.64 -7.67
C ALA A 363 -10.71 20.34 -6.29
N GLU A 364 -11.57 19.35 -6.20
CA GLU A 364 -12.15 18.88 -4.93
C GLU A 364 -11.06 18.35 -4.00
N PHE A 365 -10.19 17.47 -4.51
CA PHE A 365 -9.10 16.88 -3.71
C PHE A 365 -8.11 17.92 -3.18
N LYS A 366 -7.80 18.96 -3.95
CA LYS A 366 -6.96 20.09 -3.51
C LYS A 366 -7.56 20.87 -2.33
N ARG A 367 -8.89 20.87 -2.18
CA ARG A 367 -9.58 21.55 -1.08
C ARG A 367 -9.71 20.72 0.20
N THR A 368 -9.28 19.44 0.19
CA THR A 368 -9.39 18.54 1.34
C THR A 368 -8.37 18.79 2.45
N GLY A 369 -7.42 19.71 2.27
CA GLY A 369 -6.33 19.95 3.23
C GLY A 369 -5.17 18.95 3.14
N ILE A 370 -5.26 17.91 2.31
CA ILE A 370 -4.16 16.99 2.03
C ILE A 370 -3.03 17.72 1.29
N THR A 371 -1.80 17.48 1.72
CA THR A 371 -0.60 17.94 1.01
C THR A 371 -0.15 16.87 0.01
N PHE A 372 -0.38 17.11 -1.27
CA PHE A 372 0.17 16.25 -2.31
C PHE A 372 1.65 16.53 -2.51
N VAL A 373 2.46 15.48 -2.52
CA VAL A 373 3.92 15.54 -2.66
C VAL A 373 4.41 14.54 -3.72
N PRO A 374 5.55 14.77 -4.38
CA PRO A 374 6.18 13.74 -5.18
C PRO A 374 6.67 12.59 -4.28
N VAL A 375 6.80 11.38 -4.83
CA VAL A 375 7.22 10.21 -4.03
C VAL A 375 8.59 10.40 -3.38
N THR A 376 9.43 11.24 -3.97
CA THR A 376 10.78 11.57 -3.45
C THR A 376 10.76 12.24 -2.08
N GLU A 377 9.67 12.84 -1.65
CA GLU A 377 9.53 13.40 -0.29
C GLU A 377 9.18 12.37 0.79
N LEU A 378 8.82 11.15 0.39
CA LEU A 378 8.42 10.09 1.30
C LEU A 378 9.36 8.87 1.26
N LEU A 379 10.58 9.05 0.73
CA LEU A 379 11.64 8.03 0.74
C LEU A 379 12.31 7.97 2.13
N TYR A 380 12.78 6.79 2.48
CA TYR A 380 13.52 6.51 3.71
C TYR A 380 14.99 6.22 3.42
#